data_b8d6285fe76ff53330643d00ef890f74
#
_entry.id   b8d6285fe76ff53330643d00ef890f74
#
_cell.length_a   1.000
_cell.length_b   1.000
_cell.length_c   1.000
_cell.angle_alpha   90.00
_cell.angle_beta   90.00
_cell.angle_gamma   90.00
#
_symmetry.space_group_name_H-M   'P 1'
#
loop_
_entity.id
_entity.type
_entity.pdbx_description
1 polymer ?
#
loop_
_entity_poly.entity_id
_entity_poly.type
_entity_poly.pdbx_seq_one_letter_code
_entity_poly.pdbx_strand_id
1 'polypeptide(L)'
;MTTPTPVPAAPTRSLAQRAPDLALWGGLIVLLAIAFGPAELSKFPLLFTNSGNMQELGRGFLRPDFTDWKLYVSKMWLTVQMALWGTTLAIVAAAPLGLLASRNITPPFIQIPVRRFLDIVRSVPDLVIGMIFLVAVGPGPLAGVMALSIGTSGVLAKLFSEAVESIDKGPVEGVRATGGHKLHEVVWGVIPQVAPLWTSYALYRFESNSRSATVLGLIGAGGIGQVLFDSLNAFAYSNTAAIVVVIIVAVSLIDMLSQAIRSRLL
;
A
#
# COMPACT_ATOMS: atom_id res chain seq x y z
N MET A 1 -38.47 38.86 -34.48
CA MET A 1 -38.63 37.49 -33.95
C MET A 1 -37.86 36.56 -34.84
N THR A 2 -36.65 36.18 -34.44
CA THR A 2 -35.81 35.25 -35.19
C THR A 2 -36.14 33.83 -34.69
N THR A 3 -36.66 33.01 -35.59
CA THR A 3 -36.90 31.58 -35.31
C THR A 3 -35.57 30.86 -35.01
N PRO A 4 -35.46 30.09 -33.93
CA PRO A 4 -34.25 29.34 -33.63
C PRO A 4 -34.02 28.29 -34.70
N THR A 5 -32.83 28.28 -35.29
CA THR A 5 -32.38 27.22 -36.22
C THR A 5 -32.34 25.87 -35.50
N PRO A 6 -32.96 24.79 -36.09
CA PRO A 6 -32.94 23.49 -35.45
C PRO A 6 -31.51 22.97 -35.35
N VAL A 7 -31.11 22.56 -34.13
CA VAL A 7 -29.81 21.92 -33.88
C VAL A 7 -29.77 20.61 -34.64
N PRO A 8 -28.75 20.34 -35.50
CA PRO A 8 -28.64 19.10 -36.22
C PRO A 8 -28.61 17.91 -35.25
N ALA A 9 -29.49 16.91 -35.52
CA ALA A 9 -29.50 15.68 -34.72
C ALA A 9 -28.14 14.98 -34.82
N ALA A 10 -27.61 14.52 -33.70
CA ALA A 10 -26.34 13.80 -33.68
C ALA A 10 -26.40 12.58 -34.60
N PRO A 11 -25.37 12.30 -35.42
CA PRO A 11 -25.38 11.19 -36.36
C PRO A 11 -25.58 9.86 -35.63
N THR A 12 -26.60 9.11 -36.00
CA THR A 12 -26.87 7.77 -35.49
C THR A 12 -25.76 6.82 -35.93
N ARG A 13 -24.98 6.28 -35.00
CA ARG A 13 -23.92 5.29 -35.32
C ARG A 13 -24.56 4.05 -35.93
N SER A 14 -24.04 3.59 -37.09
CA SER A 14 -24.46 2.36 -37.74
C SER A 14 -24.18 1.12 -36.90
N LEU A 15 -24.90 0.00 -37.10
CA LEU A 15 -24.64 -1.26 -36.35
C LEU A 15 -23.19 -1.75 -36.53
N ALA A 16 -22.57 -1.55 -37.68
CA ALA A 16 -21.18 -1.88 -37.93
C ALA A 16 -20.21 -1.04 -37.07
N GLN A 17 -20.55 0.22 -36.78
CA GLN A 17 -19.77 1.10 -35.90
C GLN A 17 -19.98 0.78 -34.40
N ARG A 18 -21.09 0.09 -34.04
CA ARG A 18 -21.38 -0.38 -32.69
C ARG A 18 -20.88 -1.80 -32.41
N ALA A 19 -20.54 -2.55 -33.48
CA ALA A 19 -20.12 -3.94 -33.36
C ALA A 19 -18.96 -4.16 -32.37
N PRO A 20 -17.87 -3.36 -32.36
CA PRO A 20 -16.79 -3.53 -31.40
C PRO A 20 -17.27 -3.28 -29.96
N ASP A 21 -18.11 -2.28 -29.74
CA ASP A 21 -18.66 -1.98 -28.39
C ASP A 21 -19.57 -3.12 -27.92
N LEU A 22 -20.44 -3.64 -28.81
CA LEU A 22 -21.32 -4.79 -28.52
C LEU A 22 -20.53 -6.07 -28.28
N ALA A 23 -19.45 -6.31 -29.02
CA ALA A 23 -18.57 -7.45 -28.80
C ALA A 23 -17.83 -7.36 -27.45
N LEU A 24 -17.38 -6.16 -27.07
CA LEU A 24 -16.71 -5.92 -25.80
C LEU A 24 -17.67 -6.14 -24.62
N TRP A 25 -18.86 -5.52 -24.66
CA TRP A 25 -19.86 -5.69 -23.61
C TRP A 25 -20.44 -7.10 -23.57
N GLY A 26 -20.71 -7.71 -24.72
CA GLY A 26 -21.14 -9.10 -24.81
C GLY A 26 -20.08 -10.06 -24.26
N GLY A 27 -18.81 -9.87 -24.62
CA GLY A 27 -17.70 -10.64 -24.09
C GLY A 27 -17.55 -10.49 -22.59
N LEU A 28 -17.71 -9.27 -22.05
CA LEU A 28 -17.69 -9.03 -20.60
C LEU A 28 -18.85 -9.75 -19.89
N ILE A 29 -20.08 -9.68 -20.42
CA ILE A 29 -21.24 -10.38 -19.85
C ILE A 29 -21.01 -11.88 -19.84
N VAL A 30 -20.51 -12.45 -20.93
CA VAL A 30 -20.22 -13.89 -21.04
C VAL A 30 -19.13 -14.28 -20.02
N LEU A 31 -18.08 -13.49 -19.88
CA LEU A 31 -17.01 -13.71 -18.89
C LEU A 31 -17.55 -13.68 -17.46
N LEU A 32 -18.39 -12.70 -17.13
CA LEU A 32 -19.05 -12.60 -15.83
C LEU A 32 -19.99 -13.79 -15.57
N ALA A 33 -20.74 -14.23 -16.59
CA ALA A 33 -21.62 -15.38 -16.47
C ALA A 33 -20.84 -16.69 -16.23
N ILE A 34 -19.71 -16.88 -16.91
CA ILE A 34 -18.82 -18.04 -16.71
C ILE A 34 -18.18 -17.98 -15.31
N ALA A 35 -17.78 -16.79 -14.85
CA ALA A 35 -17.18 -16.58 -13.52
C ALA A 35 -18.18 -16.71 -12.37
N PHE A 36 -19.50 -16.65 -12.62
CA PHE A 36 -20.54 -16.66 -11.59
C PHE A 36 -20.52 -17.95 -10.75
N GLY A 37 -20.38 -19.11 -11.38
CA GLY A 37 -20.32 -20.41 -10.71
C GLY A 37 -19.06 -20.58 -9.86
N PRO A 38 -17.84 -20.49 -10.43
CA PRO A 38 -16.59 -20.59 -9.68
C PRO A 38 -16.44 -19.57 -8.55
N ALA A 39 -17.01 -18.37 -8.71
CA ALA A 39 -17.02 -17.34 -7.66
C ALA A 39 -18.07 -17.58 -6.57
N GLU A 40 -18.84 -18.70 -6.65
CA GLU A 40 -19.87 -19.08 -5.69
C GLU A 40 -20.92 -17.99 -5.40
N LEU A 41 -21.16 -17.09 -6.36
CA LEU A 41 -22.13 -15.99 -6.18
C LEU A 41 -23.57 -16.46 -5.94
N SER A 42 -23.87 -17.72 -6.29
CA SER A 42 -25.14 -18.39 -5.93
C SER A 42 -25.34 -18.51 -4.41
N LYS A 43 -24.25 -18.41 -3.60
CA LYS A 43 -24.32 -18.45 -2.14
C LYS A 43 -24.62 -17.07 -1.50
N PHE A 44 -24.67 -16.00 -2.32
CA PHE A 44 -24.96 -14.64 -1.81
C PHE A 44 -26.25 -14.56 -0.95
N PRO A 45 -27.36 -15.25 -1.27
CA PRO A 45 -28.54 -15.26 -0.42
C PRO A 45 -28.32 -15.83 0.99
N LEU A 46 -27.28 -16.65 1.22
CA LEU A 46 -26.94 -17.18 2.54
C LEU A 46 -26.58 -16.09 3.55
N LEU A 47 -26.10 -14.93 3.09
CA LEU A 47 -25.86 -13.76 3.95
C LEU A 47 -27.15 -13.28 4.64
N PHE A 48 -28.30 -13.49 4.02
CA PHE A 48 -29.61 -13.10 4.54
C PHE A 48 -30.33 -14.25 5.25
N THR A 49 -30.14 -15.49 4.80
CA THR A 49 -30.78 -16.66 5.39
C THR A 49 -30.10 -17.13 6.67
N ASN A 50 -28.77 -16.96 6.81
CA ASN A 50 -28.03 -17.26 8.03
C ASN A 50 -27.99 -16.04 8.99
N SER A 51 -29.12 -15.37 9.15
CA SER A 51 -29.26 -14.16 9.94
C SER A 51 -28.86 -14.35 11.43
N GLY A 52 -28.92 -15.55 11.99
CA GLY A 52 -28.51 -15.84 13.36
C GLY A 52 -27.06 -15.51 13.64
N ASN A 53 -26.13 -16.02 12.84
CA ASN A 53 -24.69 -15.76 12.97
C ASN A 53 -24.35 -14.28 12.75
N MET A 54 -25.02 -13.64 11.78
CA MET A 54 -24.85 -12.21 11.53
C MET A 54 -25.40 -11.34 12.67
N GLN A 55 -26.49 -11.75 13.32
CA GLN A 55 -27.01 -11.05 14.49
C GLN A 55 -26.10 -11.19 15.69
N GLU A 56 -25.52 -12.37 15.91
CA GLU A 56 -24.59 -12.62 17.01
C GLU A 56 -23.31 -11.79 16.83
N LEU A 57 -22.72 -11.80 15.64
CA LEU A 57 -21.60 -10.92 15.27
C LEU A 57 -21.97 -9.45 15.46
N GLY A 58 -23.13 -9.02 14.96
CA GLY A 58 -23.60 -7.63 15.08
C GLY A 58 -23.82 -7.21 16.54
N ARG A 59 -24.39 -8.07 17.39
CA ARG A 59 -24.55 -7.79 18.82
C ARG A 59 -23.22 -7.64 19.54
N GLY A 60 -22.23 -8.50 19.21
CA GLY A 60 -20.88 -8.40 19.74
C GLY A 60 -20.21 -7.06 19.34
N PHE A 61 -20.34 -6.68 18.08
CA PHE A 61 -19.78 -5.41 17.58
C PHE A 61 -20.43 -4.16 18.18
N LEU A 62 -21.70 -4.23 18.56
CA LEU A 62 -22.41 -3.12 19.23
C LEU A 62 -22.02 -2.97 20.72
N ARG A 63 -21.36 -3.95 21.31
CA ARG A 63 -20.97 -3.96 22.73
C ARG A 63 -19.49 -4.32 22.85
N PRO A 64 -18.57 -3.42 22.43
CA PRO A 64 -17.14 -3.70 22.52
C PRO A 64 -16.70 -3.85 23.99
N ASP A 65 -15.92 -4.91 24.26
CA ASP A 65 -15.36 -5.17 25.58
C ASP A 65 -13.91 -4.65 25.65
N PHE A 66 -13.70 -3.63 26.47
CA PHE A 66 -12.38 -3.03 26.72
C PHE A 66 -11.73 -3.53 28.01
N THR A 67 -12.17 -4.65 28.58
CA THR A 67 -11.58 -5.18 29.83
C THR A 67 -10.06 -5.33 29.68
N ASP A 68 -9.60 -5.86 28.54
CA ASP A 68 -8.18 -6.09 28.26
C ASP A 68 -7.52 -4.93 27.46
N TRP A 69 -8.00 -3.70 27.61
CA TRP A 69 -7.52 -2.55 26.82
C TRP A 69 -5.99 -2.36 26.89
N LYS A 70 -5.35 -2.67 28.04
CA LYS A 70 -3.89 -2.57 28.20
C LYS A 70 -3.14 -3.52 27.27
N LEU A 71 -3.68 -4.75 27.10
CA LEU A 71 -3.15 -5.73 26.13
C LEU A 71 -3.30 -5.18 24.72
N TYR A 72 -4.49 -4.67 24.35
CA TYR A 72 -4.77 -4.17 23.01
C TYR A 72 -3.84 -3.00 22.66
N VAL A 73 -3.68 -2.03 23.56
CA VAL A 73 -2.77 -0.90 23.36
C VAL A 73 -1.31 -1.34 23.26
N SER A 74 -0.87 -2.26 24.12
CA SER A 74 0.49 -2.81 24.07
C SER A 74 0.78 -3.53 22.74
N LYS A 75 -0.16 -4.33 22.28
CA LYS A 75 -0.03 -5.06 21.00
C LYS A 75 -0.15 -4.14 19.80
N MET A 76 -0.97 -3.09 19.87
CA MET A 76 -1.02 -2.06 18.84
C MET A 76 0.29 -1.28 18.77
N TRP A 77 0.89 -0.95 19.92
CA TRP A 77 2.20 -0.32 19.97
C TRP A 77 3.28 -1.16 19.30
N LEU A 78 3.28 -2.48 19.54
CA LEU A 78 4.18 -3.41 18.85
C LEU A 78 3.98 -3.37 17.32
N THR A 79 2.72 -3.32 16.86
CA THR A 79 2.40 -3.19 15.44
C THR A 79 2.95 -1.89 14.84
N VAL A 80 2.84 -0.78 15.56
CA VAL A 80 3.42 0.51 15.14
C VAL A 80 4.94 0.44 15.08
N GLN A 81 5.59 -0.20 16.05
CA GLN A 81 7.05 -0.41 16.04
C GLN A 81 7.49 -1.25 14.84
N MET A 82 6.75 -2.31 14.50
CA MET A 82 7.01 -3.13 13.31
C MET A 82 6.92 -2.29 12.03
N ALA A 83 5.87 -1.47 11.90
CA ALA A 83 5.70 -0.57 10.76
C ALA A 83 6.83 0.47 10.68
N LEU A 84 7.23 1.04 11.82
CA LEU A 84 8.31 2.03 11.91
C LEU A 84 9.65 1.44 11.45
N TRP A 85 10.05 0.30 12.04
CA TRP A 85 11.30 -0.36 11.67
C TRP A 85 11.27 -0.89 10.24
N GLY A 86 10.16 -1.50 9.80
CA GLY A 86 10.00 -1.97 8.42
C GLY A 86 10.14 -0.82 7.41
N THR A 87 9.53 0.34 7.69
CA THR A 87 9.66 1.52 6.82
C THR A 87 11.07 2.11 6.87
N THR A 88 11.69 2.20 8.04
CA THR A 88 13.05 2.75 8.20
C THR A 88 14.06 1.90 7.41
N LEU A 89 14.04 0.59 7.57
CA LEU A 89 14.91 -0.31 6.81
C LEU A 89 14.63 -0.23 5.30
N ALA A 90 13.35 -0.10 4.92
CA ALA A 90 12.98 0.11 3.53
C ALA A 90 13.55 1.41 2.96
N ILE A 91 13.54 2.52 3.70
CA ILE A 91 14.12 3.81 3.27
C ILE A 91 15.63 3.67 3.05
N VAL A 92 16.33 3.04 4.02
CA VAL A 92 17.78 2.82 3.94
C VAL A 92 18.16 2.02 2.68
N ALA A 93 17.37 0.99 2.34
CA ALA A 93 17.58 0.22 1.12
C ALA A 93 17.11 0.96 -0.15
N ALA A 94 15.98 1.67 -0.07
CA ALA A 94 15.37 2.33 -1.22
C ALA A 94 16.15 3.56 -1.70
N ALA A 95 16.83 4.28 -0.82
CA ALA A 95 17.58 5.48 -1.21
C ALA A 95 18.70 5.17 -2.23
N PRO A 96 19.64 4.24 -1.97
CA PRO A 96 20.64 3.88 -2.97
C PRO A 96 20.03 3.18 -4.19
N LEU A 97 19.05 2.28 -4.02
CA LEU A 97 18.40 1.60 -5.12
C LEU A 97 17.62 2.57 -6.03
N GLY A 98 16.97 3.59 -5.47
CA GLY A 98 16.29 4.62 -6.21
C GLY A 98 17.24 5.47 -7.07
N LEU A 99 18.39 5.86 -6.51
CA LEU A 99 19.45 6.53 -7.27
C LEU A 99 19.96 5.66 -8.43
N LEU A 100 20.26 4.37 -8.15
CA LEU A 100 20.72 3.42 -9.17
C LEU A 100 19.65 3.11 -10.23
N ALA A 101 18.36 3.24 -9.90
CA ALA A 101 17.26 3.05 -10.82
C ALA A 101 16.96 4.28 -11.69
N SER A 102 17.56 5.45 -11.41
CA SER A 102 17.26 6.71 -12.09
C SER A 102 18.00 6.84 -13.43
N ARG A 103 17.28 7.20 -14.50
CA ARG A 103 17.82 7.28 -15.89
C ARG A 103 18.76 8.46 -16.12
N ASN A 104 18.58 9.54 -15.35
CA ASN A 104 19.34 10.77 -15.51
C ASN A 104 20.71 10.75 -14.82
N ILE A 105 20.95 9.82 -13.89
CA ILE A 105 22.19 9.71 -13.12
C ILE A 105 22.96 8.41 -13.39
N THR A 106 22.26 7.32 -13.68
CA THR A 106 22.84 5.98 -13.77
C THR A 106 22.86 5.47 -15.20
N PRO A 107 23.97 4.87 -15.66
CA PRO A 107 24.06 4.32 -17.01
C PRO A 107 23.10 3.16 -17.22
N PRO A 108 22.59 2.94 -18.46
CA PRO A 108 21.52 1.97 -18.73
C PRO A 108 21.85 0.52 -18.32
N PHE A 109 23.13 0.11 -18.39
CA PHE A 109 23.55 -1.24 -18.03
C PHE A 109 23.42 -1.58 -16.55
N ILE A 110 23.36 -0.57 -15.65
CA ILE A 110 23.07 -0.73 -14.21
C ILE A 110 21.59 -0.44 -13.97
N GLN A 111 21.08 0.63 -14.55
CA GLN A 111 19.71 1.12 -14.33
C GLN A 111 18.65 0.08 -14.73
N ILE A 112 18.80 -0.58 -15.90
CA ILE A 112 17.81 -1.53 -16.38
C ILE A 112 17.72 -2.77 -15.47
N PRO A 113 18.81 -3.47 -15.10
CA PRO A 113 18.75 -4.60 -14.18
C PRO A 113 18.16 -4.23 -12.81
N VAL A 114 18.57 -3.06 -12.25
CA VAL A 114 18.03 -2.61 -10.95
C VAL A 114 16.51 -2.39 -11.04
N ARG A 115 16.01 -1.75 -12.08
CA ARG A 115 14.56 -1.59 -12.28
C ARG A 115 13.83 -2.92 -12.38
N ARG A 116 14.36 -3.88 -13.13
CA ARG A 116 13.77 -5.21 -13.22
C ARG A 116 13.74 -5.94 -11.89
N PHE A 117 14.83 -5.84 -11.12
CA PHE A 117 14.86 -6.37 -9.76
C PHE A 117 13.78 -5.73 -8.87
N LEU A 118 13.65 -4.40 -8.90
CA LEU A 118 12.62 -3.70 -8.13
C LEU A 118 11.20 -4.09 -8.59
N ASP A 119 10.99 -4.27 -9.88
CA ASP A 119 9.69 -4.72 -10.42
C ASP A 119 9.33 -6.13 -9.90
N ILE A 120 10.32 -7.03 -9.80
CA ILE A 120 10.15 -8.38 -9.23
C ILE A 120 9.82 -8.28 -7.74
N VAL A 121 10.62 -7.56 -6.95
CA VAL A 121 10.40 -7.41 -5.50
C VAL A 121 9.00 -6.87 -5.21
N ARG A 122 8.56 -5.88 -5.97
CA ARG A 122 7.24 -5.25 -5.82
C ARG A 122 6.07 -6.15 -6.23
N SER A 123 6.31 -7.15 -7.09
CA SER A 123 5.25 -8.07 -7.54
C SER A 123 4.88 -9.12 -6.50
N VAL A 124 5.75 -9.34 -5.49
CA VAL A 124 5.49 -10.31 -4.43
C VAL A 124 4.69 -9.64 -3.31
N PRO A 125 3.52 -10.18 -2.93
CA PRO A 125 2.73 -9.63 -1.82
C PRO A 125 3.47 -9.72 -0.48
N ASP A 126 3.34 -8.69 0.37
CA ASP A 126 3.98 -8.63 1.69
C ASP A 126 3.68 -9.88 2.56
N LEU A 127 2.47 -10.44 2.44
CA LEU A 127 2.08 -11.68 3.14
C LEU A 127 2.95 -12.87 2.75
N VAL A 128 3.26 -13.02 1.45
CA VAL A 128 4.09 -14.13 0.96
C VAL A 128 5.51 -13.98 1.49
N ILE A 129 6.07 -12.77 1.44
CA ILE A 129 7.39 -12.48 2.02
C ILE A 129 7.36 -12.77 3.52
N GLY A 130 6.31 -12.35 4.22
CA GLY A 130 6.10 -12.60 5.65
C GLY A 130 6.09 -14.09 5.99
N MET A 131 5.39 -14.93 5.22
CA MET A 131 5.37 -16.38 5.42
C MET A 131 6.75 -17.00 5.21
N ILE A 132 7.52 -16.55 4.22
CA ILE A 132 8.91 -17.03 4.00
C ILE A 132 9.77 -16.72 5.23
N PHE A 133 9.68 -15.49 5.77
CA PHE A 133 10.43 -15.13 6.97
C PHE A 133 9.94 -15.84 8.23
N LEU A 134 8.63 -16.11 8.36
CA LEU A 134 8.12 -16.92 9.47
C LEU A 134 8.74 -18.32 9.49
N VAL A 135 8.94 -18.93 8.32
CA VAL A 135 9.63 -20.22 8.21
C VAL A 135 11.13 -20.09 8.51
N ALA A 136 11.77 -18.99 8.08
CA ALA A 136 13.21 -18.80 8.21
C ALA A 136 13.66 -18.43 9.63
N VAL A 137 12.92 -17.51 10.30
CA VAL A 137 13.32 -16.95 11.61
C VAL A 137 12.34 -17.30 12.73
N GLY A 138 11.25 -18.00 12.43
CA GLY A 138 10.18 -18.34 13.37
C GLY A 138 9.11 -17.25 13.49
N PRO A 139 7.98 -17.59 14.16
CA PRO A 139 6.91 -16.65 14.45
C PRO A 139 7.39 -15.48 15.32
N GLY A 140 7.01 -14.26 14.95
CA GLY A 140 7.35 -13.09 15.75
C GLY A 140 7.53 -11.79 14.94
N PRO A 141 7.74 -10.67 15.62
CA PRO A 141 7.79 -9.34 15.02
C PRO A 141 8.88 -9.17 13.95
N LEU A 142 10.00 -9.88 14.07
CA LEU A 142 11.11 -9.79 13.12
C LEU A 142 10.67 -10.19 11.71
N ALA A 143 9.89 -11.28 11.59
CA ALA A 143 9.37 -11.72 10.29
C ALA A 143 8.51 -10.64 9.63
N GLY A 144 7.64 -9.97 10.43
CA GLY A 144 6.83 -8.86 9.95
C GLY A 144 7.67 -7.63 9.53
N VAL A 145 8.67 -7.26 10.31
CA VAL A 145 9.59 -6.16 9.99
C VAL A 145 10.33 -6.43 8.67
N MET A 146 10.84 -7.66 8.48
CA MET A 146 11.55 -8.04 7.25
C MET A 146 10.63 -8.05 6.03
N ALA A 147 9.40 -8.55 6.18
CA ALA A 147 8.41 -8.53 5.11
C ALA A 147 8.11 -7.10 4.65
N LEU A 148 7.79 -6.22 5.60
CA LEU A 148 7.51 -4.81 5.33
C LEU A 148 8.72 -4.09 4.73
N SER A 149 9.94 -4.37 5.21
CA SER A 149 11.13 -3.70 4.72
C SER A 149 11.42 -4.05 3.26
N ILE A 150 11.31 -5.32 2.89
CA ILE A 150 11.57 -5.77 1.51
C ILE A 150 10.47 -5.26 0.56
N GLY A 151 9.20 -5.53 0.85
CA GLY A 151 8.09 -5.11 -0.01
C GLY A 151 8.06 -3.59 -0.20
N THR A 152 8.21 -2.84 0.90
CA THR A 152 8.23 -1.37 0.86
C THR A 152 9.47 -0.82 0.15
N SER A 153 10.64 -1.46 0.26
CA SER A 153 11.85 -0.98 -0.42
C SER A 153 11.70 -0.96 -1.94
N GLY A 154 11.07 -1.97 -2.51
CA GLY A 154 10.79 -2.03 -3.95
C GLY A 154 9.89 -0.88 -4.42
N VAL A 155 8.85 -0.56 -3.64
CA VAL A 155 7.93 0.54 -3.97
C VAL A 155 8.60 1.90 -3.77
N LEU A 156 9.27 2.12 -2.63
CA LEU A 156 9.95 3.39 -2.35
C LEU A 156 11.09 3.66 -3.33
N ALA A 157 11.91 2.67 -3.66
CA ALA A 157 13.01 2.84 -4.61
C ALA A 157 12.49 3.29 -5.99
N LYS A 158 11.34 2.78 -6.42
CA LYS A 158 10.70 3.22 -7.66
C LYS A 158 10.24 4.67 -7.57
N LEU A 159 9.50 5.04 -6.53
CA LEU A 159 9.04 6.41 -6.30
C LEU A 159 10.23 7.39 -6.15
N PHE A 160 11.28 6.97 -5.46
CA PHE A 160 12.49 7.75 -5.31
C PHE A 160 13.20 7.97 -6.64
N SER A 161 13.25 6.95 -7.51
CA SER A 161 13.83 7.09 -8.84
C SER A 161 13.05 8.05 -9.72
N GLU A 162 11.71 8.03 -9.66
CA GLU A 162 10.83 8.93 -10.40
C GLU A 162 10.99 10.38 -9.91
N ALA A 163 11.13 10.59 -8.61
CA ALA A 163 11.44 11.90 -8.04
C ALA A 163 12.79 12.44 -8.55
N VAL A 164 13.82 11.59 -8.58
CA VAL A 164 15.16 11.96 -9.11
C VAL A 164 15.10 12.28 -10.60
N GLU A 165 14.26 11.61 -11.37
CA GLU A 165 14.12 11.87 -12.81
C GLU A 165 13.40 13.20 -13.11
N SER A 166 12.67 13.75 -12.14
CA SER A 166 11.90 15.00 -12.28
C SER A 166 12.62 16.25 -11.80
N ILE A 167 13.88 16.16 -11.32
CA ILE A 167 14.64 17.31 -10.80
C ILE A 167 15.01 18.32 -11.86
N ASP A 168 15.26 19.55 -11.45
CA ASP A 168 15.94 20.57 -12.27
C ASP A 168 17.41 20.22 -12.48
N LYS A 169 17.89 20.34 -13.72
CA LYS A 169 19.27 20.07 -14.09
C LYS A 169 20.24 21.18 -13.65
N GLY A 170 19.76 22.42 -13.50
CA GLY A 170 20.58 23.57 -13.18
C GLY A 170 21.50 23.39 -11.97
N PRO A 171 20.98 23.01 -10.78
CA PRO A 171 21.81 22.74 -9.61
C PRO A 171 22.86 21.64 -9.82
N VAL A 172 22.53 20.60 -10.57
CA VAL A 172 23.47 19.50 -10.88
C VAL A 172 24.59 19.98 -11.79
N GLU A 173 24.24 20.76 -12.83
CA GLU A 173 25.20 21.37 -13.75
C GLU A 173 26.09 22.39 -13.03
N GLY A 174 25.52 23.18 -12.09
CA GLY A 174 26.27 24.09 -11.25
C GLY A 174 27.37 23.38 -10.43
N VAL A 175 27.03 22.25 -9.77
CA VAL A 175 28.03 21.45 -9.05
C VAL A 175 29.08 20.88 -9.99
N ARG A 176 28.69 20.42 -11.17
CA ARG A 176 29.63 19.93 -12.20
C ARG A 176 30.59 21.02 -12.69
N ALA A 177 30.10 22.22 -12.87
CA ALA A 177 30.92 23.37 -13.32
C ALA A 177 32.03 23.75 -12.32
N THR A 178 31.87 23.45 -11.03
CA THR A 178 32.92 23.63 -10.01
C THR A 178 33.96 22.49 -9.98
N GLY A 179 33.88 21.52 -10.91
CA GLY A 179 34.78 20.35 -10.95
C GLY A 179 34.38 19.21 -10.00
N GLY A 180 33.15 19.24 -9.50
CA GLY A 180 32.63 18.19 -8.60
C GLY A 180 32.50 16.82 -9.29
N HIS A 181 32.81 15.73 -8.53
CA HIS A 181 32.59 14.36 -8.98
C HIS A 181 31.11 14.00 -8.98
N LYS A 182 30.72 12.92 -9.64
CA LYS A 182 29.32 12.43 -9.66
C LYS A 182 28.69 12.28 -8.27
N LEU A 183 29.45 11.88 -7.26
CA LEU A 183 28.95 11.80 -5.89
C LEU A 183 28.59 13.20 -5.33
N HIS A 184 29.39 14.24 -5.64
CA HIS A 184 29.06 15.61 -5.26
C HIS A 184 27.81 16.11 -6.01
N GLU A 185 27.65 15.77 -7.30
CA GLU A 185 26.42 16.07 -8.05
C GLU A 185 25.19 15.48 -7.36
N VAL A 186 25.28 14.21 -6.90
CA VAL A 186 24.17 13.54 -6.19
C VAL A 186 23.91 14.21 -4.84
N VAL A 187 24.94 14.39 -4.01
CA VAL A 187 24.76 14.88 -2.63
C VAL A 187 24.32 16.35 -2.61
N TRP A 188 24.86 17.20 -3.47
CA TRP A 188 24.61 18.64 -3.44
C TRP A 188 23.64 19.13 -4.52
N GLY A 189 23.52 18.40 -5.64
CA GLY A 189 22.65 18.77 -6.74
C GLY A 189 21.32 18.02 -6.76
N VAL A 190 21.31 16.73 -6.38
CA VAL A 190 20.10 15.87 -6.46
C VAL A 190 19.38 15.78 -5.12
N ILE A 191 20.05 15.29 -4.06
CA ILE A 191 19.44 14.99 -2.76
C ILE A 191 18.64 16.16 -2.18
N PRO A 192 19.15 17.42 -2.17
CA PRO A 192 18.40 18.54 -1.61
C PRO A 192 17.07 18.81 -2.32
N GLN A 193 16.99 18.53 -3.62
CA GLN A 193 15.77 18.73 -4.41
C GLN A 193 14.73 17.65 -4.13
N VAL A 194 15.15 16.39 -3.92
CA VAL A 194 14.23 15.26 -3.76
C VAL A 194 13.88 14.94 -2.30
N ALA A 195 14.68 15.39 -1.34
CA ALA A 195 14.51 15.06 0.07
C ALA A 195 13.11 15.38 0.63
N PRO A 196 12.46 16.52 0.34
CA PRO A 196 11.10 16.79 0.80
C PRO A 196 10.10 15.77 0.25
N LEU A 197 10.19 15.45 -1.03
CA LEU A 197 9.30 14.50 -1.70
C LEU A 197 9.56 13.06 -1.23
N TRP A 198 10.82 12.66 -1.06
CA TRP A 198 11.19 11.38 -0.49
C TRP A 198 10.65 11.19 0.93
N THR A 199 10.73 12.22 1.75
CA THR A 199 10.17 12.21 3.11
C THR A 199 8.65 12.07 3.07
N SER A 200 7.98 12.75 2.14
CA SER A 200 6.54 12.61 1.95
C SER A 200 6.14 11.19 1.56
N TYR A 201 6.87 10.55 0.64
CA TYR A 201 6.64 9.15 0.25
C TYR A 201 6.92 8.18 1.42
N ALA A 202 7.96 8.43 2.19
CA ALA A 202 8.30 7.63 3.37
C ALA A 202 7.18 7.66 4.42
N LEU A 203 6.63 8.83 4.72
CA LEU A 203 5.50 9.00 5.64
C LEU A 203 4.23 8.29 5.12
N TYR A 204 3.94 8.43 3.84
CA TYR A 204 2.83 7.70 3.20
C TYR A 204 3.00 6.18 3.32
N ARG A 205 4.22 5.67 3.11
CA ARG A 205 4.51 4.24 3.26
C ARG A 205 4.44 3.78 4.71
N PHE A 206 4.87 4.60 5.67
CA PHE A 206 4.74 4.29 7.09
C PHE A 206 3.26 4.11 7.50
N GLU A 207 2.39 5.01 7.06
CA GLU A 207 0.94 4.91 7.26
C GLU A 207 0.39 3.61 6.66
N SER A 208 0.72 3.31 5.39
CA SER A 208 0.32 2.07 4.73
C SER A 208 0.86 0.83 5.45
N ASN A 209 2.12 0.85 5.88
CA ASN A 209 2.77 -0.25 6.59
C ASN A 209 2.15 -0.51 7.97
N SER A 210 1.58 0.50 8.63
CA SER A 210 0.85 0.32 9.89
C SER A 210 -0.38 -0.57 9.71
N ARG A 211 -1.08 -0.45 8.58
CA ARG A 211 -2.18 -1.34 8.20
C ARG A 211 -1.68 -2.72 7.78
N SER A 212 -0.64 -2.79 6.95
CA SER A 212 -0.04 -4.06 6.51
C SER A 212 0.54 -4.87 7.69
N ALA A 213 1.13 -4.21 8.69
CA ALA A 213 1.63 -4.85 9.90
C ALA A 213 0.52 -5.55 10.70
N THR A 214 -0.69 -4.95 10.74
CA THR A 214 -1.86 -5.59 11.36
C THR A 214 -2.23 -6.87 10.62
N VAL A 215 -2.23 -6.84 9.28
CA VAL A 215 -2.54 -8.03 8.46
C VAL A 215 -1.46 -9.11 8.60
N LEU A 216 -0.18 -8.74 8.66
CA LEU A 216 0.92 -9.69 8.92
C LEU A 216 0.79 -10.35 10.30
N GLY A 217 0.19 -9.68 11.28
CA GLY A 217 -0.13 -10.27 12.58
C GLY A 217 -1.03 -11.51 12.49
N LEU A 218 -1.96 -11.56 11.51
CA LEU A 218 -2.86 -12.69 11.30
C LEU A 218 -2.12 -14.00 10.95
N ILE A 219 -0.95 -13.89 10.33
CA ILE A 219 -0.13 -15.05 9.95
C ILE A 219 0.94 -15.40 10.99
N GLY A 220 0.95 -14.72 12.16
CA GLY A 220 1.89 -15.03 13.25
C GLY A 220 3.08 -14.08 13.39
N ALA A 221 3.09 -12.94 12.70
CA ALA A 221 4.10 -11.89 12.91
C ALA A 221 3.92 -11.12 14.23
N GLY A 222 2.90 -11.45 15.02
CA GLY A 222 2.64 -10.79 16.32
C GLY A 222 1.84 -9.49 16.18
N GLY A 223 1.89 -8.68 17.23
CA GLY A 223 1.15 -7.40 17.26
C GLY A 223 -0.35 -7.55 17.48
N ILE A 224 -1.10 -6.48 17.15
CA ILE A 224 -2.55 -6.44 17.36
C ILE A 224 -3.31 -7.40 16.43
N GLY A 225 -2.76 -7.68 15.24
CA GLY A 225 -3.38 -8.59 14.27
C GLY A 225 -3.46 -10.02 14.79
N GLN A 226 -2.48 -10.48 15.56
CA GLN A 226 -2.53 -11.80 16.18
C GLN A 226 -3.66 -11.89 17.22
N VAL A 227 -3.79 -10.87 18.08
CA VAL A 227 -4.88 -10.83 19.07
C VAL A 227 -6.24 -10.77 18.40
N LEU A 228 -6.34 -10.04 17.28
CA LEU A 228 -7.55 -10.00 16.45
C LEU A 228 -7.91 -11.39 15.92
N PHE A 229 -6.93 -12.10 15.38
CA PHE A 229 -7.12 -13.45 14.84
C PHE A 229 -7.56 -14.45 15.94
N ASP A 230 -6.89 -14.40 17.10
CA ASP A 230 -7.21 -15.26 18.24
C ASP A 230 -8.64 -15.00 18.76
N SER A 231 -9.04 -13.71 18.86
CA SER A 231 -10.40 -13.34 19.29
C SER A 231 -11.48 -13.76 18.30
N LEU A 232 -11.20 -13.67 16.99
CA LEU A 232 -12.12 -14.14 15.94
C LEU A 232 -12.30 -15.66 16.00
N ASN A 233 -11.21 -16.41 16.15
CA ASN A 233 -11.26 -17.88 16.25
C ASN A 233 -11.93 -18.37 17.54
N ALA A 234 -11.87 -17.57 18.60
CA ALA A 234 -12.58 -17.85 19.86
C ALA A 234 -14.05 -17.41 19.84
N PHE A 235 -14.54 -16.85 18.70
CA PHE A 235 -15.90 -16.27 18.59
C PHE A 235 -16.20 -15.17 19.62
N ALA A 236 -15.14 -14.52 20.14
CA ALA A 236 -15.25 -13.45 21.13
C ALA A 236 -15.51 -12.09 20.44
N TYR A 237 -16.70 -11.92 19.85
CA TYR A 237 -17.02 -10.80 18.98
C TYR A 237 -16.97 -9.43 19.70
N SER A 238 -17.25 -9.37 21.00
CA SER A 238 -17.14 -8.12 21.78
C SER A 238 -15.69 -7.68 21.94
N ASN A 239 -14.77 -8.63 22.17
CA ASN A 239 -13.33 -8.37 22.22
C ASN A 239 -12.80 -7.97 20.85
N THR A 240 -13.24 -8.71 19.81
CA THR A 240 -12.93 -8.37 18.41
C THR A 240 -13.32 -6.94 18.06
N ALA A 241 -14.52 -6.51 18.47
CA ALA A 241 -14.99 -5.14 18.24
C ALA A 241 -14.09 -4.11 18.94
N ALA A 242 -13.71 -4.36 20.21
CA ALA A 242 -12.80 -3.46 20.93
C ALA A 242 -11.43 -3.35 20.26
N ILE A 243 -10.87 -4.48 19.80
CA ILE A 243 -9.61 -4.52 19.05
C ILE A 243 -9.71 -3.72 17.76
N VAL A 244 -10.79 -3.88 16.98
CA VAL A 244 -11.02 -3.13 15.75
C VAL A 244 -11.11 -1.63 16.02
N VAL A 245 -11.78 -1.21 17.09
CA VAL A 245 -11.83 0.22 17.50
C VAL A 245 -10.42 0.74 17.80
N VAL A 246 -9.59 -0.01 18.55
CA VAL A 246 -8.21 0.36 18.85
C VAL A 246 -7.39 0.51 17.55
N ILE A 247 -7.55 -0.41 16.59
CA ILE A 247 -6.86 -0.33 15.30
C ILE A 247 -7.29 0.94 14.54
N ILE A 248 -8.60 1.20 14.45
CA ILE A 248 -9.13 2.38 13.73
C ILE A 248 -8.59 3.66 14.35
N VAL A 249 -8.65 3.80 15.67
CA VAL A 249 -8.15 4.98 16.38
C VAL A 249 -6.66 5.18 16.14
N ALA A 250 -5.86 4.12 16.29
CA ALA A 250 -4.42 4.20 16.13
C ALA A 250 -4.01 4.54 14.69
N VAL A 251 -4.63 3.90 13.68
CA VAL A 251 -4.35 4.18 12.27
C VAL A 251 -4.78 5.60 11.92
N SER A 252 -5.94 6.06 12.40
CA SER A 252 -6.40 7.44 12.18
C SER A 252 -5.46 8.48 12.78
N LEU A 253 -4.92 8.21 13.98
CA LEU A 253 -3.93 9.09 14.62
C LEU A 253 -2.62 9.15 13.82
N ILE A 254 -2.14 8.01 13.32
CA ILE A 254 -0.95 7.94 12.46
C ILE A 254 -1.18 8.72 11.17
N ASP A 255 -2.34 8.57 10.54
CA ASP A 255 -2.71 9.26 9.32
C ASP A 255 -2.75 10.79 9.52
N MET A 256 -3.43 11.26 10.57
CA MET A 256 -3.49 12.69 10.94
C MET A 256 -2.09 13.26 11.20
N LEU A 257 -1.23 12.54 11.95
CA LEU A 257 0.13 12.96 12.24
C LEU A 257 0.97 13.03 10.96
N SER A 258 0.89 12.00 10.12
CA SER A 258 1.59 11.95 8.82
C SER A 258 1.17 13.09 7.89
N GLN A 259 -0.14 13.41 7.82
CA GLN A 259 -0.65 14.53 7.05
C GLN A 259 -0.14 15.88 7.59
N ALA A 260 -0.16 16.08 8.91
CA ALA A 260 0.33 17.31 9.53
C ALA A 260 1.82 17.54 9.28
N ILE A 261 2.63 16.49 9.22
CA ILE A 261 4.05 16.58 8.89
C ILE A 261 4.23 16.89 7.39
N ARG A 262 3.52 16.17 6.50
CA ARG A 262 3.59 16.37 5.05
C ARG A 262 3.19 17.78 4.62
N SER A 263 2.16 18.36 5.23
CA SER A 263 1.70 19.73 4.92
C SER A 263 2.71 20.83 5.27
N ARG A 264 3.75 20.51 6.05
CA ARG A 264 4.86 21.45 6.37
C ARG A 264 6.09 21.26 5.48
N LEU A 265 6.16 20.14 4.74
CA LEU A 265 7.32 19.80 3.92
C LEU A 265 7.11 20.16 2.45
N LEU A 266 5.87 20.23 2.00
CA LEU A 266 5.44 20.56 0.65
C LEU A 266 4.69 21.89 0.63
#